data_8d5bcb20e244bf1ad2d53af2937eda8f
#
_entry.id   8d5bcb20e244bf1ad2d53af2937eda8f
#
_cell.length_a   1.000
_cell.length_b   1.000
_cell.length_c   1.000
_cell.angle_alpha   90.00
_cell.angle_beta   90.00
_cell.angle_gamma   90.00
#
_symmetry.space_group_name_H-M   'P 1'
#
loop_
_entity.id
_entity.type
_entity.pdbx_description
1 polymer ?
#
loop_
_entity_poly.entity_id
_entity_poly.type
_entity_poly.pdbx_seq_one_letter_code
_entity_poly.pdbx_strand_id
1 'polypeptide(L)'
;MALNLFGTDGIRGKVNLNIKSEKIAITKLLDEREFSPPILRLIGESLGRTTEDDSNGKQRVVIGWDDRPANEELAAHLTVGLNLARFEVIHIGMCATPLLHYATLHFEATYGCMITASHNPVDDSGIKIFTEFGYKTTPKFELELSRNAISLSQEEREIDRIDWVNLELPAERFEAADWCLEHHPAWLNRRRQELEKLTDTVFSSCSNIAQPLLIDSSRGTGQFWLADWLTQNGIPAVEVSQSASALNNNCGAGDFSPTEQWTFAEAKASNHILIRQLTQTKPGVIVAAALDGDGDRCLLIEATATGFSVIDGDKIADTFVNCVTNAGLEWHLAASIESDLSLTSNLGRFPKPVSVSETAVGDRWLSVKLSEQENHQFKSGKSQPKVIGVEDSGHVVLASPHPKLSESWSLVGDGAMTLIAYLLAFSNHESSTTMRRGWKLRQSVKHVERSKWDGNNQLSDMVEDTLRTNLLHHAEVTKWKRQTVAGEKNLMLISCLFNGAKLSIGIRNSGTQAKISVSARLEH
;
A
#
# COMPACT_ATOMS: atom_id res chain seq x y z
N MET A 1 14.74 -21.24 -12.32
CA MET A 1 14.45 -19.89 -11.78
C MET A 1 14.91 -19.85 -10.34
N ALA A 2 15.49 -18.75 -9.86
CA ALA A 2 15.77 -18.60 -8.43
C ALA A 2 14.42 -18.54 -7.68
N LEU A 3 14.28 -19.38 -6.65
CA LEU A 3 13.10 -19.40 -5.80
C LEU A 3 13.00 -18.08 -5.01
N ASN A 4 11.84 -17.42 -5.03
CA ASN A 4 11.59 -16.18 -4.30
C ASN A 4 10.36 -16.38 -3.41
N LEU A 5 10.50 -16.09 -2.12
CA LEU A 5 9.43 -16.17 -1.14
C LEU A 5 8.48 -14.97 -1.24
N PHE A 6 8.99 -13.83 -1.69
CA PHE A 6 8.26 -12.57 -1.77
C PHE A 6 7.26 -12.50 -2.92
N GLY A 7 6.15 -11.81 -2.67
CA GLY A 7 5.18 -11.37 -3.66
C GLY A 7 5.44 -9.93 -4.14
N THR A 8 4.37 -9.23 -4.53
CA THR A 8 4.44 -7.82 -4.93
C THR A 8 4.79 -6.90 -3.74
N ASP A 9 4.24 -7.21 -2.56
CA ASP A 9 4.43 -6.45 -1.33
C ASP A 9 4.57 -7.41 -0.13
N GLY A 10 5.80 -7.77 0.19
CA GLY A 10 6.15 -8.69 1.27
C GLY A 10 5.89 -10.17 0.95
N ILE A 11 5.96 -10.99 2.00
CA ILE A 11 5.63 -12.42 1.97
C ILE A 11 4.24 -12.56 2.57
N ARG A 12 3.32 -13.26 1.90
CA ARG A 12 1.95 -13.48 2.39
C ARG A 12 1.48 -14.88 2.09
N GLY A 13 0.59 -15.39 2.93
CA GLY A 13 -0.06 -16.67 2.73
C GLY A 13 -1.11 -16.97 3.79
N LYS A 14 -1.86 -18.06 3.59
CA LYS A 14 -2.82 -18.55 4.56
C LYS A 14 -2.09 -19.08 5.79
N VAL A 15 -2.51 -18.65 6.98
CA VAL A 15 -1.83 -19.03 8.22
C VAL A 15 -2.04 -20.50 8.54
N ASN A 16 -0.94 -21.21 8.85
CA ASN A 16 -0.94 -22.58 9.37
C ASN A 16 0.04 -22.69 10.55
N LEU A 17 -0.50 -22.58 11.77
CA LEU A 17 0.28 -22.63 13.01
C LEU A 17 0.75 -24.05 13.37
N ASN A 18 0.26 -25.09 12.67
CA ASN A 18 0.60 -26.48 12.97
C ASN A 18 1.91 -26.95 12.32
N ILE A 19 2.44 -26.21 11.36
CA ILE A 19 3.71 -26.51 10.72
C ILE A 19 4.84 -26.18 11.71
N LYS A 20 5.66 -27.20 12.04
CA LYS A 20 6.80 -27.06 12.95
C LYS A 20 8.16 -27.22 12.25
N SER A 21 8.20 -27.93 11.13
CA SER A 21 9.42 -28.16 10.35
C SER A 21 9.68 -27.00 9.39
N GLU A 22 10.88 -26.44 9.44
CA GLU A 22 11.34 -25.36 8.55
C GLU A 22 11.32 -25.77 7.08
N LYS A 23 11.80 -26.99 6.78
CA LYS A 23 11.82 -27.53 5.42
C LYS A 23 10.41 -27.67 4.84
N ILE A 24 9.46 -28.17 5.67
CA ILE A 24 8.05 -28.27 5.27
C ILE A 24 7.47 -26.86 5.10
N ALA A 25 7.77 -25.94 5.98
CA ALA A 25 7.29 -24.56 5.93
C ALA A 25 7.69 -23.85 4.63
N ILE A 26 8.96 -23.95 4.22
CA ILE A 26 9.43 -23.38 2.94
C ILE A 26 8.71 -24.02 1.75
N THR A 27 8.57 -25.35 1.73
CA THR A 27 7.87 -26.05 0.64
C THR A 27 6.41 -25.61 0.56
N LYS A 28 5.70 -25.58 1.69
CA LYS A 28 4.30 -25.17 1.76
C LYS A 28 4.10 -23.69 1.37
N LEU A 29 5.02 -22.82 1.75
CA LEU A 29 4.96 -21.42 1.34
C LEU A 29 5.15 -21.25 -0.18
N LEU A 30 6.08 -21.99 -0.78
CA LEU A 30 6.35 -21.90 -2.22
C LEU A 30 5.23 -22.49 -3.06
N ASP A 31 4.71 -23.65 -2.67
CA ASP A 31 3.77 -24.41 -3.47
C ASP A 31 2.30 -24.04 -3.22
N GLU A 32 1.94 -23.79 -1.95
CA GLU A 32 0.55 -23.62 -1.49
C GLU A 32 0.27 -22.25 -0.89
N ARG A 33 1.30 -21.39 -0.73
CA ARG A 33 1.19 -20.10 -0.05
C ARG A 33 0.66 -20.24 1.38
N GLU A 34 1.09 -21.29 2.10
CA GLU A 34 0.86 -21.39 3.54
C GLU A 34 1.96 -20.63 4.30
N PHE A 35 1.55 -19.77 5.22
CA PHE A 35 2.42 -18.94 6.05
C PHE A 35 2.43 -19.47 7.48
N SER A 36 3.61 -19.67 8.06
CA SER A 36 3.73 -20.40 9.32
C SER A 36 4.84 -19.84 10.22
N PRO A 37 4.80 -20.14 11.52
CA PRO A 37 5.80 -19.66 12.48
C PRO A 37 7.27 -19.92 12.09
N PRO A 38 7.66 -21.12 11.58
CA PRO A 38 9.04 -21.34 11.14
C PRO A 38 9.49 -20.40 10.01
N ILE A 39 8.57 -19.94 9.16
CA ILE A 39 8.92 -18.96 8.12
C ILE A 39 9.41 -17.66 8.75
N LEU A 40 8.72 -17.15 9.77
CA LEU A 40 9.13 -15.91 10.42
C LEU A 40 10.45 -16.04 11.18
N ARG A 41 10.68 -17.19 11.84
CA ARG A 41 11.98 -17.47 12.44
C ARG A 41 13.11 -17.46 11.38
N LEU A 42 12.92 -18.17 10.27
CA LEU A 42 13.89 -18.20 9.17
C LEU A 42 14.14 -16.81 8.57
N ILE A 43 13.10 -15.99 8.41
CA ILE A 43 13.24 -14.61 7.93
C ILE A 43 14.04 -13.77 8.92
N GLY A 44 13.77 -13.87 10.22
CA GLY A 44 14.53 -13.16 11.26
C GLY A 44 16.03 -13.51 11.24
N GLU A 45 16.38 -14.79 11.18
CA GLU A 45 17.77 -15.22 11.06
C GLU A 45 18.42 -14.80 9.73
N SER A 46 17.65 -14.86 8.64
CA SER A 46 18.15 -14.49 7.31
C SER A 46 18.46 -13.01 7.20
N LEU A 47 17.74 -12.14 7.92
CA LEU A 47 18.07 -10.72 7.99
C LEU A 47 19.48 -10.50 8.51
N GLY A 48 19.92 -11.23 9.54
CA GLY A 48 21.29 -11.16 10.04
C GLY A 48 22.33 -11.64 9.02
N ARG A 49 22.01 -12.66 8.21
CA ARG A 49 22.93 -13.12 7.14
C ARG A 49 23.00 -12.18 5.94
N THR A 50 21.97 -11.36 5.75
CA THR A 50 21.88 -10.42 4.62
C THR A 50 22.44 -9.04 4.99
N THR A 51 22.53 -8.73 6.27
CA THR A 51 23.04 -7.46 6.78
C THR A 51 24.57 -7.49 6.79
N GLU A 52 25.21 -6.48 6.24
CA GLU A 52 26.65 -6.31 6.39
C GLU A 52 27.00 -6.04 7.86
N ASP A 53 28.05 -6.69 8.35
CA ASP A 53 28.51 -6.58 9.74
C ASP A 53 29.16 -5.21 9.96
N ASP A 54 28.35 -4.20 10.20
CA ASP A 54 28.82 -2.87 10.57
C ASP A 54 29.22 -2.90 12.06
N SER A 55 30.51 -3.04 12.32
CA SER A 55 31.15 -3.38 13.59
C SER A 55 31.00 -2.36 14.75
N ASN A 56 30.07 -1.37 14.65
CA ASN A 56 30.03 -0.23 15.57
C ASN A 56 28.75 -0.04 16.40
N GLY A 57 27.81 -1.00 16.44
CA GLY A 57 26.63 -0.84 17.29
C GLY A 57 25.72 -2.08 17.33
N LYS A 58 24.85 -2.16 18.33
CA LYS A 58 23.75 -3.14 18.34
C LYS A 58 22.78 -2.81 17.21
N GLN A 59 22.57 -3.75 16.31
CA GLN A 59 21.57 -3.61 15.27
C GLN A 59 20.17 -3.83 15.85
N ARG A 60 19.21 -2.97 15.49
CA ARG A 60 17.85 -2.98 16.02
C ARG A 60 16.84 -3.35 14.95
N VAL A 61 15.80 -4.05 15.37
CA VAL A 61 14.62 -4.30 14.52
C VAL A 61 13.35 -3.92 15.29
N VAL A 62 12.51 -3.10 14.68
CA VAL A 62 11.19 -2.79 15.19
C VAL A 62 10.18 -3.77 14.63
N ILE A 63 9.33 -4.36 15.47
CA ILE A 63 8.24 -5.25 15.09
C ILE A 63 6.90 -4.64 15.49
N GLY A 64 5.94 -4.65 14.57
CA GLY A 64 4.55 -4.35 14.80
C GLY A 64 3.64 -5.26 13.97
N TRP A 65 2.35 -5.27 14.25
CA TRP A 65 1.39 -6.13 13.57
C TRP A 65 -0.01 -5.53 13.50
N ASP A 66 -0.82 -5.98 12.55
CA ASP A 66 -2.23 -5.65 12.45
C ASP A 66 -3.13 -6.57 13.31
N ASP A 67 -4.42 -6.28 13.40
CA ASP A 67 -5.39 -6.96 14.27
C ASP A 67 -5.84 -8.33 13.70
N ARG A 68 -4.87 -9.25 13.45
CA ARG A 68 -5.12 -10.63 13.03
C ARG A 68 -4.81 -11.59 14.17
N PRO A 69 -5.65 -12.62 14.40
CA PRO A 69 -5.53 -13.49 15.57
C PRO A 69 -4.18 -14.18 15.75
N ALA A 70 -3.48 -14.49 14.65
CA ALA A 70 -2.22 -15.23 14.71
C ALA A 70 -0.98 -14.32 14.84
N ASN A 71 -1.12 -13.01 14.68
CA ASN A 71 0.03 -12.13 14.45
C ASN A 71 0.94 -11.98 15.68
N GLU A 72 0.40 -12.02 16.88
CA GLU A 72 1.20 -11.97 18.11
C GLU A 72 2.09 -13.22 18.23
N GLU A 73 1.57 -14.42 17.97
CA GLU A 73 2.35 -15.67 17.95
C GLU A 73 3.43 -15.61 16.84
N LEU A 74 3.05 -15.14 15.67
CA LEU A 74 3.98 -14.95 14.55
C LEU A 74 5.10 -13.95 14.89
N ALA A 75 4.79 -12.86 15.60
CA ALA A 75 5.77 -11.87 16.07
C ALA A 75 6.77 -12.49 17.05
N ALA A 76 6.31 -13.37 17.94
CA ALA A 76 7.19 -14.09 18.87
C ALA A 76 8.21 -14.96 18.11
N HIS A 77 7.77 -15.68 17.07
CA HIS A 77 8.68 -16.49 16.25
C HIS A 77 9.67 -15.65 15.43
N LEU A 78 9.26 -14.50 14.91
CA LEU A 78 10.16 -13.54 14.26
C LEU A 78 11.21 -13.05 15.25
N THR A 79 10.81 -12.71 16.47
CA THR A 79 11.69 -12.25 17.54
C THR A 79 12.77 -13.29 17.85
N VAL A 80 12.41 -14.56 17.95
CA VAL A 80 13.38 -15.65 18.14
C VAL A 80 14.43 -15.65 17.04
N GLY A 81 14.00 -15.60 15.78
CA GLY A 81 14.91 -15.59 14.63
C GLY A 81 15.84 -14.37 14.64
N LEU A 82 15.33 -13.18 14.95
CA LEU A 82 16.11 -11.96 15.06
C LEU A 82 17.13 -12.02 16.22
N ASN A 83 16.72 -12.56 17.38
CA ASN A 83 17.63 -12.73 18.51
C ASN A 83 18.75 -13.75 18.22
N LEU A 84 18.45 -14.83 17.47
CA LEU A 84 19.47 -15.76 16.99
C LEU A 84 20.48 -15.05 16.06
N ALA A 85 20.03 -14.06 15.31
CA ALA A 85 20.87 -13.20 14.49
C ALA A 85 21.48 -12.00 15.26
N ARG A 86 21.34 -11.96 16.59
CA ARG A 86 21.88 -10.94 17.51
C ARG A 86 21.29 -9.53 17.36
N PHE A 87 20.11 -9.40 16.75
CA PHE A 87 19.40 -8.13 16.76
C PHE A 87 18.76 -7.84 18.13
N GLU A 88 18.78 -6.58 18.51
CA GLU A 88 17.93 -6.02 19.55
C GLU A 88 16.53 -5.80 18.98
N VAL A 89 15.50 -6.35 19.61
CA VAL A 89 14.14 -6.31 19.09
C VAL A 89 13.27 -5.35 19.90
N ILE A 90 12.57 -4.44 19.21
CA ILE A 90 11.64 -3.48 19.81
C ILE A 90 10.23 -3.82 19.32
N HIS A 91 9.38 -4.25 20.24
CA HIS A 91 7.97 -4.51 19.98
C HIS A 91 7.16 -3.24 20.20
N ILE A 92 6.49 -2.76 19.15
CA ILE A 92 5.56 -1.64 19.26
C ILE A 92 4.09 -2.09 19.33
N GLY A 93 3.86 -3.40 19.35
CA GLY A 93 2.52 -3.97 19.49
C GLY A 93 1.67 -3.84 18.22
N MET A 94 0.35 -3.87 18.43
CA MET A 94 -0.63 -3.71 17.35
C MET A 94 -0.62 -2.26 16.85
N CYS A 95 -0.36 -2.07 15.55
CA CYS A 95 -0.22 -0.76 14.94
C CYS A 95 -0.56 -0.77 13.45
N ALA A 96 -0.78 0.41 12.88
CA ALA A 96 -0.85 0.59 11.44
C ALA A 96 0.55 0.58 10.80
N THR A 97 0.63 0.15 9.54
CA THR A 97 1.89 0.14 8.76
C THR A 97 2.62 1.50 8.77
N PRO A 98 1.95 2.66 8.60
CA PRO A 98 2.64 3.96 8.70
C PRO A 98 3.22 4.25 10.08
N LEU A 99 2.64 3.73 11.17
CA LEU A 99 3.22 3.88 12.50
C LEU A 99 4.48 3.03 12.68
N LEU A 100 4.52 1.82 12.13
CA LEU A 100 5.74 1.02 12.10
C LEU A 100 6.86 1.75 11.33
N HIS A 101 6.55 2.33 10.18
CA HIS A 101 7.50 3.16 9.43
C HIS A 101 8.07 4.28 10.31
N TYR A 102 7.20 5.03 10.99
CA TYR A 102 7.61 6.10 11.91
C TYR A 102 8.52 5.58 13.04
N ALA A 103 8.14 4.44 13.67
CA ALA A 103 8.92 3.83 14.74
C ALA A 103 10.29 3.35 14.25
N THR A 104 10.37 2.77 13.05
CA THR A 104 11.64 2.34 12.44
C THR A 104 12.63 3.50 12.37
N LEU A 105 12.18 4.65 11.89
CA LEU A 105 12.99 5.88 11.81
C LEU A 105 13.28 6.47 13.21
N HIS A 106 12.31 6.44 14.13
CA HIS A 106 12.47 7.00 15.47
C HIS A 106 13.49 6.23 16.32
N PHE A 107 13.44 4.90 16.27
CA PHE A 107 14.38 4.06 16.99
C PHE A 107 15.71 3.85 16.26
N GLU A 108 15.90 4.49 15.09
CA GLU A 108 17.09 4.32 14.24
C GLU A 108 17.38 2.84 13.99
N ALA A 109 16.32 2.10 13.69
CA ALA A 109 16.40 0.65 13.52
C ALA A 109 16.93 0.28 12.13
N THR A 110 17.71 -0.77 12.05
CA THR A 110 18.20 -1.36 10.79
C THR A 110 17.04 -1.82 9.91
N TYR A 111 16.01 -2.39 10.57
CA TYR A 111 14.80 -2.83 9.88
C TYR A 111 13.54 -2.54 10.71
N GLY A 112 12.43 -2.33 9.98
CA GLY A 112 11.07 -2.41 10.52
C GLY A 112 10.34 -3.60 9.91
N CYS A 113 9.73 -4.44 10.74
CA CYS A 113 9.00 -5.63 10.32
C CYS A 113 7.52 -5.50 10.69
N MET A 114 6.67 -5.35 9.68
CA MET A 114 5.21 -5.30 9.86
C MET A 114 4.60 -6.66 9.54
N ILE A 115 3.97 -7.29 10.54
CA ILE A 115 3.27 -8.56 10.34
C ILE A 115 1.82 -8.26 9.95
N THR A 116 1.50 -8.50 8.68
CA THR A 116 0.20 -8.16 8.08
C THR A 116 0.03 -8.85 6.73
N ALA A 117 -1.21 -9.02 6.31
CA ALA A 117 -1.56 -9.31 4.93
C ALA A 117 -2.46 -8.21 4.31
N SER A 118 -2.48 -6.99 4.90
CA SER A 118 -3.20 -5.80 4.40
C SER A 118 -4.69 -6.10 4.18
N HIS A 119 -5.20 -6.01 2.95
CA HIS A 119 -6.60 -6.22 2.58
C HIS A 119 -7.00 -7.71 2.39
N ASN A 120 -6.08 -8.66 2.58
CA ASN A 120 -6.40 -10.09 2.46
C ASN A 120 -7.36 -10.54 3.59
N PRO A 121 -8.07 -11.68 3.42
CA PRO A 121 -8.90 -12.26 4.48
C PRO A 121 -8.17 -12.42 5.81
N VAL A 122 -8.92 -12.49 6.89
CA VAL A 122 -8.39 -12.58 8.28
C VAL A 122 -7.51 -13.82 8.52
N ASP A 123 -7.76 -14.91 7.79
CA ASP A 123 -6.97 -16.16 7.86
C ASP A 123 -5.60 -16.07 7.16
N ASP A 124 -5.35 -15.02 6.41
CA ASP A 124 -4.04 -14.75 5.81
C ASP A 124 -3.20 -13.91 6.76
N SER A 125 -1.88 -14.09 6.71
CA SER A 125 -0.92 -13.16 7.29
C SER A 125 0.34 -13.09 6.43
N GLY A 126 1.32 -12.31 6.86
CA GLY A 126 2.55 -12.11 6.12
C GLY A 126 3.51 -11.16 6.82
N ILE A 127 4.54 -10.73 6.11
CA ILE A 127 5.50 -9.77 6.61
C ILE A 127 5.89 -8.78 5.51
N LYS A 128 5.85 -7.48 5.85
CA LYS A 128 6.46 -6.39 5.09
C LYS A 128 7.74 -5.95 5.82
N ILE A 129 8.82 -5.71 5.10
CA ILE A 129 10.10 -5.30 5.68
C ILE A 129 10.47 -3.92 5.17
N PHE A 130 10.81 -3.03 6.09
CA PHE A 130 11.31 -1.68 5.84
C PHE A 130 12.78 -1.60 6.21
N THR A 131 13.54 -0.84 5.43
CA THR A 131 14.95 -0.54 5.69
C THR A 131 15.08 0.60 6.71
N GLU A 132 16.28 0.88 7.17
CA GLU A 132 16.64 1.99 8.07
C GLU A 132 16.17 3.37 7.57
N PHE A 133 15.97 3.54 6.27
CA PHE A 133 15.47 4.78 5.66
C PHE A 133 13.93 4.85 5.57
N GLY A 134 13.21 3.85 6.10
CA GLY A 134 11.77 3.75 6.02
C GLY A 134 11.25 3.30 4.64
N TYR A 135 12.10 2.84 3.73
CA TYR A 135 11.69 2.30 2.44
C TYR A 135 11.50 0.79 2.49
N LYS A 136 10.57 0.28 1.70
CA LYS A 136 10.44 -1.17 1.50
C LYS A 136 11.67 -1.76 0.81
N THR A 137 11.92 -3.03 1.07
CA THR A 137 13.08 -3.76 0.54
C THR A 137 13.09 -3.84 -0.98
N THR A 138 14.27 -3.90 -1.57
CA THR A 138 14.45 -4.03 -3.01
C THR A 138 14.33 -5.49 -3.47
N PRO A 139 13.98 -5.77 -4.75
CA PRO A 139 13.94 -7.15 -5.26
C PRO A 139 15.25 -7.90 -5.15
N LYS A 140 16.40 -7.21 -5.20
CA LYS A 140 17.72 -7.82 -5.00
C LYS A 140 17.87 -8.32 -3.57
N PHE A 141 17.55 -7.49 -2.60
CA PHE A 141 17.55 -7.83 -1.17
C PHE A 141 16.60 -8.99 -0.87
N GLU A 142 15.37 -8.95 -1.38
CA GLU A 142 14.35 -9.99 -1.19
C GLU A 142 14.78 -11.35 -1.76
N LEU A 143 15.45 -11.34 -2.90
CA LEU A 143 15.98 -12.57 -3.49
C LEU A 143 17.12 -13.16 -2.64
N GLU A 144 18.00 -12.32 -2.09
CA GLU A 144 19.08 -12.74 -1.21
C GLU A 144 18.53 -13.28 0.11
N LEU A 145 17.58 -12.57 0.72
CA LEU A 145 16.89 -13.00 1.93
C LEU A 145 16.18 -14.35 1.72
N SER A 146 15.51 -14.52 0.56
CA SER A 146 14.87 -15.79 0.19
C SER A 146 15.87 -16.93 0.08
N ARG A 147 17.03 -16.70 -0.53
CA ARG A 147 18.10 -17.71 -0.63
C ARG A 147 18.64 -18.11 0.74
N ASN A 148 18.86 -17.13 1.61
CA ASN A 148 19.34 -17.36 2.97
C ASN A 148 18.32 -18.17 3.79
N ALA A 149 17.02 -17.84 3.71
CA ALA A 149 15.96 -18.56 4.40
C ALA A 149 15.83 -20.02 3.90
N ILE A 150 15.91 -20.22 2.58
CA ILE A 150 15.87 -21.56 1.99
C ILE A 150 17.10 -22.37 2.39
N SER A 151 18.30 -21.77 2.42
CA SER A 151 19.51 -22.42 2.85
C SER A 151 19.42 -22.84 4.32
N LEU A 152 19.03 -21.92 5.21
CA LEU A 152 18.81 -22.19 6.63
C LEU A 152 17.88 -23.35 6.87
N SER A 153 16.78 -23.45 6.13
CA SER A 153 15.79 -24.52 6.27
C SER A 153 16.32 -25.92 5.92
N GLN A 154 17.48 -26.02 5.27
CA GLN A 154 18.12 -27.30 4.92
C GLN A 154 19.21 -27.69 5.93
N GLU A 155 19.61 -26.80 6.82
CA GLU A 155 20.60 -27.07 7.85
C GLU A 155 19.97 -27.91 8.96
N GLU A 156 20.72 -28.93 9.46
CA GLU A 156 20.31 -29.69 10.66
C GLU A 156 21.03 -29.07 11.86
N ARG A 157 20.29 -28.33 12.67
CA ARG A 157 20.82 -27.61 13.83
C ARG A 157 20.19 -28.09 15.11
N GLU A 158 20.93 -28.10 16.21
CA GLU A 158 20.39 -28.44 17.53
C GLU A 158 19.24 -27.50 17.94
N ILE A 159 19.35 -26.22 17.61
CA ILE A 159 18.34 -25.18 17.86
C ILE A 159 16.96 -25.54 17.23
N ASP A 160 16.93 -26.28 16.13
CA ASP A 160 15.69 -26.66 15.43
C ASP A 160 14.88 -27.73 16.18
N ARG A 161 15.48 -28.36 17.19
CA ARG A 161 14.83 -29.37 18.05
C ARG A 161 14.24 -28.79 19.32
N ILE A 162 14.41 -27.49 19.57
CA ILE A 162 13.90 -26.81 20.75
C ILE A 162 12.39 -26.56 20.56
N ASP A 163 11.61 -26.78 21.63
CA ASP A 163 10.22 -26.38 21.69
C ASP A 163 10.12 -24.86 21.83
N TRP A 164 9.83 -24.18 20.74
CA TRP A 164 9.77 -22.72 20.65
C TRP A 164 8.67 -22.09 21.52
N VAL A 165 7.61 -22.84 21.83
CA VAL A 165 6.52 -22.37 22.69
C VAL A 165 7.01 -22.13 24.12
N ASN A 166 7.99 -22.93 24.56
CA ASN A 166 8.57 -22.86 25.89
C ASN A 166 9.95 -22.18 25.93
N LEU A 167 10.40 -21.60 24.81
CA LEU A 167 11.66 -20.88 24.78
C LEU A 167 11.50 -19.57 25.55
N GLU A 168 12.29 -19.39 26.63
CA GLU A 168 12.44 -18.06 27.23
C GLU A 168 13.14 -17.15 26.21
N LEU A 169 12.42 -16.10 25.80
CA LEU A 169 12.98 -15.10 24.87
C LEU A 169 14.17 -14.42 25.56
N PRO A 170 15.29 -14.24 24.85
CA PRO A 170 16.46 -13.52 25.38
C PRO A 170 16.08 -12.14 25.92
N ALA A 171 16.86 -11.63 26.89
CA ALA A 171 16.64 -10.34 27.53
C ALA A 171 16.80 -9.10 26.62
N GLU A 172 16.81 -9.28 25.30
CA GLU A 172 16.99 -8.21 24.31
C GLU A 172 15.68 -7.88 23.56
N ARG A 173 14.55 -8.03 24.23
CA ARG A 173 13.24 -7.58 23.78
C ARG A 173 12.79 -6.37 24.61
N PHE A 174 12.44 -5.29 23.93
CA PHE A 174 11.92 -4.07 24.54
C PHE A 174 10.46 -3.86 24.13
N GLU A 175 9.58 -3.68 25.10
CA GLU A 175 8.19 -3.35 24.87
C GLU A 175 8.03 -1.84 24.75
N ALA A 176 7.48 -1.37 23.65
CA ALA A 176 7.27 0.04 23.35
C ALA A 176 5.85 0.37 22.87
N ALA A 177 4.86 -0.46 23.25
CA ALA A 177 3.47 -0.23 22.89
C ALA A 177 2.94 1.11 23.47
N ASP A 178 3.28 1.42 24.72
CA ASP A 178 2.92 2.70 25.35
C ASP A 178 3.51 3.90 24.61
N TRP A 179 4.72 3.76 24.05
CA TRP A 179 5.34 4.77 23.22
C TRP A 179 4.47 5.12 22.00
N CYS A 180 3.85 4.13 21.38
CA CYS A 180 2.95 4.32 20.24
C CYS A 180 1.74 5.17 20.62
N LEU A 181 1.13 4.91 21.76
CA LEU A 181 -0.04 5.65 22.26
C LEU A 181 0.30 7.14 22.51
N GLU A 182 1.49 7.42 22.98
CA GLU A 182 1.95 8.77 23.28
C GLU A 182 2.37 9.54 22.00
N HIS A 183 3.16 8.91 21.14
CA HIS A 183 3.84 9.61 20.03
C HIS A 183 3.03 9.64 18.74
N HIS A 184 2.16 8.66 18.47
CA HIS A 184 1.38 8.60 17.24
C HIS A 184 0.48 9.83 17.03
N PRO A 185 -0.32 10.31 18.00
CA PRO A 185 -1.15 11.48 17.82
C PRO A 185 -0.33 12.76 17.52
N ALA A 186 0.80 12.93 18.18
CA ALA A 186 1.68 14.07 17.96
C ALA A 186 2.30 14.06 16.54
N TRP A 187 2.70 12.89 16.05
CA TRP A 187 3.22 12.72 14.70
C TRP A 187 2.15 12.96 13.63
N LEU A 188 0.92 12.45 13.83
CA LEU A 188 -0.21 12.73 12.94
C LEU A 188 -0.52 14.23 12.88
N ASN A 189 -0.55 14.91 14.03
CA ASN A 189 -0.76 16.36 14.09
C ASN A 189 0.33 17.15 13.36
N ARG A 190 1.61 16.74 13.50
CA ARG A 190 2.70 17.39 12.77
C ARG A 190 2.52 17.24 11.26
N ARG A 191 2.18 16.05 10.77
CA ARG A 191 1.94 15.80 9.34
C ARG A 191 0.72 16.55 8.82
N ARG A 192 -0.38 16.58 9.59
CA ARG A 192 -1.56 17.40 9.26
C ARG A 192 -1.19 18.87 9.09
N GLN A 193 -0.40 19.43 10.01
CA GLN A 193 0.04 20.83 9.93
C GLN A 193 0.90 21.11 8.69
N GLU A 194 1.75 20.17 8.26
CA GLU A 194 2.49 20.33 7.01
C GLU A 194 1.55 20.30 5.79
N LEU A 195 0.52 19.45 5.78
CA LEU A 195 -0.48 19.43 4.71
C LEU A 195 -1.34 20.72 4.70
N GLU A 196 -1.72 21.26 5.86
CA GLU A 196 -2.43 22.54 5.98
C GLU A 196 -1.64 23.69 5.35
N LYS A 197 -0.32 23.73 5.57
CA LYS A 197 0.56 24.73 4.93
C LYS A 197 0.62 24.58 3.41
N LEU A 198 0.63 23.34 2.90
CA LEU A 198 0.68 23.06 1.46
C LEU A 198 -0.62 23.42 0.76
N THR A 199 -1.76 23.19 1.40
CA THR A 199 -3.09 23.39 0.82
C THR A 199 -3.68 24.77 1.15
N ASP A 200 -3.03 25.55 1.98
CA ASP A 200 -3.52 26.83 2.53
C ASP A 200 -4.94 26.69 3.12
N THR A 201 -5.18 25.57 3.82
CA THR A 201 -6.50 25.21 4.38
C THR A 201 -6.34 24.70 5.80
N VAL A 202 -7.19 25.15 6.71
CA VAL A 202 -7.22 24.64 8.10
C VAL A 202 -8.13 23.41 8.17
N PHE A 203 -7.66 22.32 8.76
CA PHE A 203 -8.37 21.03 8.75
C PHE A 203 -9.76 21.10 9.40
N SER A 204 -9.90 21.82 10.53
CA SER A 204 -11.19 22.00 11.19
C SER A 204 -12.19 22.88 10.40
N SER A 205 -11.75 23.56 9.34
CA SER A 205 -12.63 24.34 8.45
C SER A 205 -13.05 23.60 7.19
N CYS A 206 -12.65 22.33 7.04
CA CYS A 206 -13.05 21.52 5.89
C CYS A 206 -14.59 21.44 5.77
N SER A 207 -15.09 21.58 4.55
CA SER A 207 -16.51 21.64 4.21
C SER A 207 -16.92 20.56 3.21
N ASN A 208 -18.20 20.48 2.93
CA ASN A 208 -18.79 19.44 2.05
C ASN A 208 -18.53 18.01 2.54
N ILE A 209 -18.51 17.82 3.85
CA ILE A 209 -18.32 16.55 4.54
C ILE A 209 -19.58 16.24 5.33
N ALA A 210 -20.06 15.01 5.29
CA ALA A 210 -21.18 14.55 6.12
C ALA A 210 -20.84 14.63 7.61
N GLN A 211 -21.82 14.90 8.42
CA GLN A 211 -21.66 14.98 9.87
C GLN A 211 -22.66 14.02 10.55
N PRO A 212 -22.17 12.91 11.10
CA PRO A 212 -20.76 12.48 11.14
C PRO A 212 -20.28 11.92 9.78
N LEU A 213 -18.96 12.00 9.52
CA LEU A 213 -18.29 11.24 8.49
C LEU A 213 -18.22 9.77 8.91
N LEU A 214 -18.67 8.84 8.07
CA LEU A 214 -18.55 7.42 8.37
C LEU A 214 -17.13 6.93 8.06
N ILE A 215 -16.51 6.26 9.02
CA ILE A 215 -15.17 5.68 8.89
C ILE A 215 -15.30 4.16 8.94
N ASP A 216 -14.72 3.50 7.97
CA ASP A 216 -14.57 2.05 7.94
C ASP A 216 -13.08 1.72 7.93
N SER A 217 -12.57 1.36 9.08
CA SER A 217 -11.16 0.96 9.24
C SER A 217 -10.94 -0.53 8.96
N SER A 218 -11.80 -1.19 8.17
CA SER A 218 -11.68 -2.63 7.84
C SER A 218 -11.75 -3.56 9.05
N ARG A 219 -12.26 -3.09 10.20
CA ARG A 219 -12.05 -3.74 11.51
C ARG A 219 -10.57 -3.98 11.81
N GLY A 220 -9.70 -3.16 11.23
CA GLY A 220 -8.25 -3.19 11.43
C GLY A 220 -7.78 -2.19 12.49
N THR A 221 -6.51 -1.83 12.43
CA THR A 221 -5.85 -1.00 13.45
C THR A 221 -6.43 0.41 13.60
N GLY A 222 -7.00 0.97 12.53
CA GLY A 222 -7.62 2.30 12.54
C GLY A 222 -8.87 2.42 13.41
N GLN A 223 -9.59 1.30 13.66
CA GLN A 223 -10.87 1.29 14.38
C GLN A 223 -10.77 1.80 15.82
N PHE A 224 -9.58 1.78 16.42
CA PHE A 224 -9.37 2.12 17.82
C PHE A 224 -9.07 3.61 18.04
N TRP A 225 -8.79 4.38 16.98
CA TRP A 225 -8.30 5.74 17.16
C TRP A 225 -8.72 6.75 16.08
N LEU A 226 -8.96 6.33 14.82
CA LEU A 226 -9.06 7.27 13.70
C LEU A 226 -10.31 8.17 13.81
N ALA A 227 -11.48 7.61 14.07
CA ALA A 227 -12.72 8.39 14.18
C ALA A 227 -12.66 9.38 15.36
N ASP A 228 -12.10 8.96 16.48
CA ASP A 228 -11.92 9.82 17.66
C ASP A 228 -10.91 10.94 17.36
N TRP A 229 -9.78 10.63 16.71
CA TRP A 229 -8.79 11.61 16.32
C TRP A 229 -9.37 12.66 15.35
N LEU A 230 -10.14 12.24 14.35
CA LEU A 230 -10.83 13.14 13.41
C LEU A 230 -11.79 14.07 14.16
N THR A 231 -12.58 13.53 15.07
CA THR A 231 -13.55 14.30 15.87
C THR A 231 -12.84 15.33 16.76
N GLN A 232 -11.77 14.94 17.43
CA GLN A 232 -10.95 15.85 18.25
C GLN A 232 -10.28 16.97 17.43
N ASN A 233 -10.05 16.73 16.15
CA ASN A 233 -9.47 17.70 15.21
C ASN A 233 -10.51 18.46 14.36
N GLY A 234 -11.80 18.41 14.75
CA GLY A 234 -12.87 19.24 14.18
C GLY A 234 -13.67 18.60 13.05
N ILE A 235 -13.44 17.33 12.72
CA ILE A 235 -14.24 16.57 11.75
C ILE A 235 -15.03 15.49 12.52
N PRO A 236 -16.31 15.72 12.87
CA PRO A 236 -17.13 14.69 13.51
C PRO A 236 -17.15 13.40 12.70
N ALA A 237 -16.73 12.29 13.28
CA ALA A 237 -16.60 11.01 12.61
C ALA A 237 -17.07 9.85 13.48
N VAL A 238 -17.51 8.76 12.86
CA VAL A 238 -17.99 7.53 13.53
C VAL A 238 -17.39 6.31 12.84
N GLU A 239 -16.76 5.44 13.63
CA GLU A 239 -16.27 4.14 13.17
C GLU A 239 -17.42 3.14 13.02
N VAL A 240 -17.53 2.49 11.85
CA VAL A 240 -18.63 1.57 11.54
C VAL A 240 -18.18 0.10 11.40
N SER A 241 -16.89 -0.16 11.16
CA SER A 241 -16.40 -1.51 10.89
C SER A 241 -16.36 -2.43 12.10
N GLN A 242 -16.50 -1.91 13.33
CA GLN A 242 -16.53 -2.71 14.56
C GLN A 242 -17.63 -3.77 14.56
N SER A 243 -18.70 -3.56 13.80
CA SER A 243 -19.81 -4.52 13.64
C SER A 243 -19.53 -5.61 12.60
N ALA A 244 -18.40 -5.58 11.89
CA ALA A 244 -18.00 -6.64 10.97
C ALA A 244 -17.70 -7.95 11.71
N SER A 245 -17.92 -9.08 11.06
CA SER A 245 -17.66 -10.40 11.64
C SER A 245 -16.16 -10.69 11.80
N ALA A 246 -15.33 -10.15 10.89
CA ALA A 246 -13.89 -10.28 10.89
C ALA A 246 -13.23 -9.13 10.13
N LEU A 247 -11.94 -8.94 10.34
CA LEU A 247 -11.11 -8.01 9.60
C LEU A 247 -11.22 -8.28 8.09
N ASN A 248 -11.41 -7.21 7.29
CA ASN A 248 -11.59 -7.25 5.83
C ASN A 248 -12.76 -8.13 5.35
N ASN A 249 -13.79 -8.36 6.16
CA ASN A 249 -14.95 -9.15 5.74
C ASN A 249 -16.20 -8.29 5.62
N ASN A 250 -16.62 -8.01 4.40
CA ASN A 250 -17.67 -7.05 4.05
C ASN A 250 -17.43 -5.67 4.69
N CYS A 251 -16.19 -5.26 4.79
CA CYS A 251 -15.75 -3.96 5.30
C CYS A 251 -14.40 -3.58 4.71
N GLY A 252 -14.14 -2.26 4.71
CA GLY A 252 -12.87 -1.67 4.30
C GLY A 252 -12.67 -1.49 2.80
N ALA A 253 -11.61 -0.81 2.45
CA ALA A 253 -11.27 -0.40 1.08
C ALA A 253 -10.98 -1.58 0.14
N GLY A 254 -10.67 -2.77 0.66
CA GLY A 254 -10.32 -3.95 -0.13
C GLY A 254 -11.51 -4.66 -0.78
N ASP A 255 -12.72 -4.41 -0.31
CA ASP A 255 -13.93 -5.16 -0.71
C ASP A 255 -14.68 -4.52 -1.90
N PHE A 256 -14.31 -3.34 -2.34
CA PHE A 256 -14.94 -2.71 -3.51
C PHE A 256 -13.94 -2.21 -4.54
N SER A 257 -14.43 -2.11 -5.78
CA SER A 257 -13.62 -1.60 -6.89
C SER A 257 -13.36 -0.09 -6.74
N PRO A 258 -12.16 0.40 -7.09
CA PRO A 258 -11.87 1.84 -7.13
C PRO A 258 -12.84 2.67 -8.00
N THR A 259 -13.50 2.05 -8.97
CA THR A 259 -14.44 2.74 -9.87
C THR A 259 -15.91 2.40 -9.58
N GLU A 260 -16.20 1.80 -8.44
CA GLU A 260 -17.54 1.32 -8.10
C GLU A 260 -18.50 2.47 -7.81
N GLN A 261 -19.74 2.25 -8.17
CA GLN A 261 -20.86 3.16 -7.96
C GLN A 261 -22.07 2.37 -7.49
N TRP A 262 -22.92 2.98 -6.68
CA TRP A 262 -24.16 2.39 -6.19
C TRP A 262 -25.30 3.38 -6.36
N THR A 263 -26.43 2.93 -6.86
CA THR A 263 -27.70 3.64 -6.65
C THR A 263 -28.07 3.61 -5.16
N PHE A 264 -28.98 4.47 -4.72
CA PHE A 264 -29.46 4.44 -3.33
C PHE A 264 -30.05 3.09 -2.94
N ALA A 265 -30.71 2.41 -3.89
CA ALA A 265 -31.29 1.08 -3.66
C ALA A 265 -30.21 0.00 -3.51
N GLU A 266 -29.19 -0.01 -4.37
CA GLU A 266 -28.07 -0.94 -4.30
C GLU A 266 -27.24 -0.73 -3.02
N ALA A 267 -26.98 0.52 -2.65
CA ALA A 267 -26.27 0.83 -1.42
C ALA A 267 -27.00 0.26 -0.19
N LYS A 268 -28.32 0.47 -0.11
CA LYS A 268 -29.13 -0.05 0.99
C LYS A 268 -29.19 -1.59 1.03
N ALA A 269 -29.12 -2.25 -0.12
CA ALA A 269 -29.11 -3.70 -0.25
C ALA A 269 -27.71 -4.33 -0.11
N SER A 270 -26.65 -3.53 0.03
CA SER A 270 -25.28 -4.00 0.10
C SER A 270 -25.01 -4.83 1.36
N ASN A 271 -24.19 -5.87 1.21
CA ASN A 271 -23.64 -6.61 2.35
C ASN A 271 -22.48 -5.88 3.03
N HIS A 272 -21.84 -4.92 2.34
CA HIS A 272 -20.75 -4.15 2.87
C HIS A 272 -21.23 -3.19 3.98
N ILE A 273 -20.60 -3.28 5.15
CA ILE A 273 -21.05 -2.58 6.37
C ILE A 273 -21.15 -1.07 6.18
N LEU A 274 -20.14 -0.46 5.54
CA LEU A 274 -20.12 0.97 5.29
C LEU A 274 -21.21 1.35 4.28
N ILE A 275 -21.29 0.67 3.15
CA ILE A 275 -22.16 1.04 2.03
C ILE A 275 -23.64 1.01 2.44
N ARG A 276 -24.08 0.00 3.18
CA ARG A 276 -25.49 -0.10 3.63
C ARG A 276 -25.91 0.97 4.65
N GLN A 277 -24.93 1.67 5.28
CA GLN A 277 -25.20 2.75 6.24
C GLN A 277 -25.20 4.13 5.59
N LEU A 278 -24.84 4.24 4.31
CA LEU A 278 -24.85 5.52 3.60
C LEU A 278 -26.26 6.06 3.50
N THR A 279 -26.42 7.34 3.76
CA THR A 279 -27.69 8.04 3.68
C THR A 279 -27.66 9.09 2.58
N GLN A 280 -28.79 9.25 1.89
CA GLN A 280 -28.94 10.24 0.83
C GLN A 280 -28.65 11.65 1.35
N THR A 281 -27.79 12.37 0.64
CA THR A 281 -27.43 13.75 0.92
C THR A 281 -27.20 14.51 -0.38
N LYS A 282 -26.76 15.77 -0.32
CA LYS A 282 -26.49 16.57 -1.52
C LYS A 282 -25.35 15.98 -2.33
N PRO A 283 -25.45 15.94 -3.67
CA PRO A 283 -24.35 15.53 -4.53
C PRO A 283 -23.07 16.33 -4.24
N GLY A 284 -21.91 15.66 -4.29
CA GLY A 284 -20.60 16.23 -4.00
C GLY A 284 -20.25 16.30 -2.51
N VAL A 285 -21.10 15.80 -1.61
CA VAL A 285 -20.75 15.66 -0.18
C VAL A 285 -19.96 14.37 0.01
N ILE A 286 -18.82 14.45 0.70
CA ILE A 286 -18.05 13.30 1.14
C ILE A 286 -18.77 12.66 2.32
N VAL A 287 -19.24 11.42 2.15
CA VAL A 287 -20.10 10.73 3.13
C VAL A 287 -19.33 9.71 3.96
N ALA A 288 -18.24 9.16 3.42
CA ALA A 288 -17.48 8.11 4.09
C ALA A 288 -16.03 8.03 3.61
N ALA A 289 -15.21 7.36 4.42
CA ALA A 289 -13.87 6.91 4.06
C ALA A 289 -13.65 5.47 4.52
N ALA A 290 -12.99 4.67 3.70
CA ALA A 290 -12.64 3.28 4.00
C ALA A 290 -11.13 3.09 3.91
N LEU A 291 -10.55 2.47 4.94
CA LEU A 291 -9.14 2.05 5.00
C LEU A 291 -9.05 0.53 4.79
N ASP A 292 -7.84 0.00 4.63
CA ASP A 292 -7.58 -1.44 4.71
C ASP A 292 -7.07 -1.85 6.10
N GLY A 293 -6.86 -3.15 6.32
CA GLY A 293 -6.63 -3.71 7.65
C GLY A 293 -5.40 -3.18 8.38
N ASP A 294 -4.32 -2.84 7.67
CA ASP A 294 -3.10 -2.26 8.22
C ASP A 294 -2.96 -0.74 7.97
N GLY A 295 -4.00 -0.12 7.41
CA GLY A 295 -4.18 1.32 7.37
C GLY A 295 -3.25 2.08 6.43
N ASP A 296 -2.67 1.43 5.42
CA ASP A 296 -1.80 2.11 4.44
C ASP A 296 -2.55 2.62 3.20
N ARG A 297 -3.86 2.29 3.05
CA ARG A 297 -4.74 2.73 1.96
C ARG A 297 -5.95 3.46 2.47
N CYS A 298 -6.49 4.36 1.61
CA CYS A 298 -7.78 5.00 1.84
C CYS A 298 -8.51 5.23 0.52
N LEU A 299 -9.78 4.85 0.48
CA LEU A 299 -10.75 5.25 -0.53
C LEU A 299 -11.84 6.08 0.16
N LEU A 300 -12.38 7.08 -0.54
CA LEU A 300 -13.50 7.86 -0.02
C LEU A 300 -14.77 7.57 -0.82
N ILE A 301 -15.90 8.00 -0.29
CA ILE A 301 -17.19 7.88 -0.96
C ILE A 301 -17.87 9.24 -0.98
N GLU A 302 -18.29 9.66 -2.16
CA GLU A 302 -19.09 10.86 -2.37
C GLU A 302 -20.55 10.52 -2.72
N ALA A 303 -21.46 11.37 -2.30
CA ALA A 303 -22.84 11.33 -2.76
C ALA A 303 -22.95 11.87 -4.19
N THR A 304 -23.77 11.21 -5.01
CA THR A 304 -24.11 11.63 -6.36
C THR A 304 -25.61 11.96 -6.46
N ALA A 305 -26.06 12.43 -7.61
CA ALA A 305 -27.48 12.69 -7.81
C ALA A 305 -28.36 11.43 -7.71
N THR A 306 -27.80 10.26 -8.00
CA THR A 306 -28.54 8.98 -8.08
C THR A 306 -28.09 7.93 -7.06
N GLY A 307 -27.07 8.23 -6.25
CA GLY A 307 -26.52 7.28 -5.29
C GLY A 307 -25.17 7.72 -4.73
N PHE A 308 -24.18 6.85 -4.82
CA PHE A 308 -22.83 7.07 -4.28
C PHE A 308 -21.77 6.59 -5.27
N SER A 309 -20.59 7.18 -5.23
CA SER A 309 -19.42 6.74 -6.02
C SER A 309 -18.14 6.76 -5.20
N VAL A 310 -17.23 5.84 -5.55
CA VAL A 310 -15.90 5.80 -4.97
C VAL A 310 -15.05 6.95 -5.51
N ILE A 311 -14.33 7.59 -4.60
CA ILE A 311 -13.21 8.48 -4.89
C ILE A 311 -11.96 7.64 -4.70
N ASP A 312 -11.36 7.23 -5.80
CA ASP A 312 -10.17 6.38 -5.83
C ASP A 312 -8.87 7.19 -5.68
N GLY A 313 -7.74 6.48 -5.59
CA GLY A 313 -6.43 7.11 -5.45
C GLY A 313 -6.10 8.08 -6.58
N ASP A 314 -6.52 7.78 -7.82
CA ASP A 314 -6.31 8.66 -8.97
C ASP A 314 -7.02 10.02 -8.79
N LYS A 315 -8.27 9.99 -8.33
CA LYS A 315 -9.05 11.20 -8.04
C LYS A 315 -8.50 11.95 -6.83
N ILE A 316 -8.04 11.23 -5.81
CA ILE A 316 -7.38 11.82 -4.63
C ILE A 316 -6.14 12.60 -5.07
N ALA A 317 -5.26 11.97 -5.87
CA ALA A 317 -4.05 12.60 -6.35
C ALA A 317 -4.33 13.79 -7.26
N ASP A 318 -5.30 13.67 -8.19
CA ASP A 318 -5.70 14.77 -9.07
C ASP A 318 -6.18 16.00 -8.27
N THR A 319 -7.05 15.78 -7.30
CA THR A 319 -7.58 16.86 -6.43
C THR A 319 -6.48 17.51 -5.62
N PHE A 320 -5.61 16.71 -5.01
CA PHE A 320 -4.50 17.22 -4.21
C PHE A 320 -3.48 18.02 -5.04
N VAL A 321 -3.03 17.45 -6.18
CA VAL A 321 -2.06 18.12 -7.06
C VAL A 321 -2.64 19.41 -7.63
N ASN A 322 -3.91 19.43 -7.97
CA ASN A 322 -4.59 20.64 -8.44
C ASN A 322 -4.56 21.73 -7.37
N CYS A 323 -4.93 21.41 -6.13
CA CYS A 323 -4.91 22.33 -5.00
C CYS A 323 -3.51 22.92 -4.78
N VAL A 324 -2.48 22.09 -4.65
CA VAL A 324 -1.12 22.54 -4.33
C VAL A 324 -0.46 23.27 -5.49
N THR A 325 -0.82 22.98 -6.73
CA THR A 325 -0.35 23.74 -7.89
C THR A 325 -1.05 25.10 -8.04
N ASN A 326 -2.30 25.24 -7.58
CA ASN A 326 -2.95 26.54 -7.42
C ASN A 326 -2.21 27.43 -6.41
N ALA A 327 -1.66 26.87 -5.34
CA ALA A 327 -0.79 27.57 -4.41
C ALA A 327 0.59 27.94 -4.98
N GLY A 328 0.82 27.70 -6.28
CA GLY A 328 2.02 28.15 -6.99
C GLY A 328 3.19 27.16 -6.96
N LEU A 329 2.99 25.91 -6.52
CA LEU A 329 4.04 24.90 -6.36
C LEU A 329 4.12 23.98 -7.58
N GLU A 330 5.35 23.63 -8.01
CA GLU A 330 5.60 22.59 -8.98
C GLU A 330 5.68 21.23 -8.29
N TRP A 331 5.10 20.18 -8.89
CA TRP A 331 4.99 18.86 -8.28
C TRP A 331 5.46 17.76 -9.22
N HIS A 332 5.90 16.64 -8.63
CA HIS A 332 6.12 15.39 -9.33
C HIS A 332 5.07 14.36 -8.89
N LEU A 333 4.37 13.78 -9.88
CA LEU A 333 3.36 12.74 -9.71
C LEU A 333 3.89 11.41 -10.25
N ALA A 334 4.02 10.41 -9.40
CA ALA A 334 4.23 9.03 -9.82
C ALA A 334 2.91 8.25 -9.73
N ALA A 335 2.54 7.56 -10.80
CA ALA A 335 1.33 6.75 -10.85
C ALA A 335 1.65 5.32 -11.29
N SER A 336 0.92 4.33 -10.74
CA SER A 336 1.10 2.95 -11.18
C SER A 336 0.58 2.75 -12.60
N ILE A 337 1.09 1.73 -13.28
CA ILE A 337 0.59 1.33 -14.62
C ILE A 337 -0.88 0.87 -14.62
N GLU A 338 -1.55 0.86 -13.49
CA GLU A 338 -2.98 0.54 -13.34
C GLU A 338 -3.84 1.80 -13.09
N SER A 339 -3.21 2.96 -12.85
CA SER A 339 -3.88 4.25 -12.70
C SER A 339 -4.53 4.73 -14.00
N ASP A 340 -5.53 5.60 -13.90
CA ASP A 340 -6.22 6.20 -15.05
C ASP A 340 -5.22 6.96 -15.94
N LEU A 341 -5.24 6.72 -17.25
CA LEU A 341 -4.36 7.42 -18.19
C LEU A 341 -4.59 8.93 -18.20
N SER A 342 -5.83 9.38 -17.94
CA SER A 342 -6.17 10.79 -17.88
C SER A 342 -5.46 11.52 -16.73
N LEU A 343 -5.04 10.80 -15.68
CA LEU A 343 -4.28 11.36 -14.58
C LEU A 343 -2.90 11.86 -15.03
N THR A 344 -2.22 11.09 -15.86
CA THR A 344 -0.84 11.35 -16.33
C THR A 344 -0.78 12.03 -17.69
N SER A 345 -1.91 12.19 -18.37
CA SER A 345 -2.06 12.96 -19.60
C SER A 345 -2.68 14.33 -19.34
N ASN A 346 -2.79 15.18 -20.35
CA ASN A 346 -3.43 16.50 -20.25
C ASN A 346 -2.97 17.32 -19.00
N LEU A 347 -1.66 17.39 -18.77
CA LEU A 347 -1.08 18.06 -17.60
C LEU A 347 -1.29 19.58 -17.61
N GLY A 348 -1.68 20.14 -18.77
CA GLY A 348 -2.01 21.57 -18.89
C GLY A 348 -3.24 22.02 -18.07
N ARG A 349 -3.99 21.05 -17.46
CA ARG A 349 -5.07 21.39 -16.52
C ARG A 349 -4.56 21.89 -15.18
N PHE A 350 -3.31 21.60 -14.83
CA PHE A 350 -2.70 22.07 -13.60
C PHE A 350 -2.16 23.49 -13.75
N PRO A 351 -2.40 24.37 -12.77
CA PRO A 351 -1.94 25.76 -12.83
C PRO A 351 -0.43 25.96 -12.87
N LYS A 352 0.35 25.00 -12.35
CA LYS A 352 1.82 24.95 -12.43
C LYS A 352 2.29 23.65 -13.04
N PRO A 353 3.52 23.60 -13.56
CA PRO A 353 4.07 22.38 -14.15
C PRO A 353 4.05 21.21 -13.19
N VAL A 354 3.56 20.08 -13.71
CA VAL A 354 3.59 18.76 -13.04
C VAL A 354 4.38 17.82 -13.93
N SER A 355 5.45 17.28 -13.39
CA SER A 355 6.16 16.18 -14.03
C SER A 355 5.55 14.85 -13.61
N VAL A 356 5.55 13.86 -14.50
CA VAL A 356 4.92 12.56 -14.24
C VAL A 356 5.86 11.39 -14.50
N SER A 357 5.66 10.32 -13.75
CA SER A 357 6.28 9.01 -13.96
C SER A 357 5.26 7.90 -13.85
N GLU A 358 5.37 6.86 -14.70
CA GLU A 358 4.64 5.61 -14.51
C GLU A 358 5.56 4.56 -13.86
N THR A 359 5.02 3.77 -12.93
CA THR A 359 5.74 2.76 -12.17
C THR A 359 5.06 1.40 -12.26
N ALA A 360 5.78 0.35 -11.92
CA ALA A 360 5.19 -0.95 -11.60
C ALA A 360 4.17 -0.82 -10.44
N VAL A 361 3.31 -1.82 -10.31
CA VAL A 361 2.34 -1.91 -9.22
C VAL A 361 3.08 -2.21 -7.91
N GLY A 362 2.70 -1.50 -6.85
CA GLY A 362 3.26 -1.58 -5.50
C GLY A 362 3.91 -0.25 -5.07
N ASP A 363 3.59 0.18 -3.86
CA ASP A 363 4.06 1.45 -3.26
C ASP A 363 5.58 1.55 -3.16
N ARG A 364 6.31 0.41 -3.10
CA ARG A 364 7.78 0.42 -3.20
C ARG A 364 8.28 1.11 -4.46
N TRP A 365 7.63 0.86 -5.60
CA TRP A 365 8.03 1.44 -6.87
C TRP A 365 7.70 2.93 -6.96
N LEU A 366 6.58 3.33 -6.35
CA LEU A 366 6.25 4.74 -6.16
C LEU A 366 7.34 5.42 -5.31
N SER A 367 7.65 4.86 -4.14
CA SER A 367 8.66 5.40 -3.23
C SER A 367 10.05 5.49 -3.86
N VAL A 368 10.50 4.44 -4.58
CA VAL A 368 11.77 4.45 -5.31
C VAL A 368 11.76 5.56 -6.36
N LYS A 369 10.68 5.66 -7.15
CA LYS A 369 10.61 6.64 -8.24
C LYS A 369 10.57 8.08 -7.73
N LEU A 370 9.85 8.32 -6.65
CA LEU A 370 9.77 9.63 -6.01
C LEU A 370 11.10 10.02 -5.36
N SER A 371 11.80 9.09 -4.72
CA SER A 371 13.10 9.35 -4.10
C SER A 371 14.20 9.69 -5.12
N GLU A 372 14.13 9.17 -6.34
CA GLU A 372 15.04 9.52 -7.43
C GLU A 372 14.92 10.99 -7.85
N GLN A 373 13.71 11.55 -7.83
CA GLN A 373 13.46 12.94 -8.26
C GLN A 373 14.00 13.96 -7.24
N GLU A 374 14.04 13.57 -5.96
CA GLU A 374 14.28 14.48 -4.84
C GLU A 374 15.56 14.12 -4.05
N ASN A 375 16.49 13.34 -4.65
CA ASN A 375 17.68 12.82 -3.97
C ASN A 375 18.50 13.85 -3.17
N HIS A 376 18.42 15.16 -3.52
CA HIS A 376 19.06 16.24 -2.78
C HIS A 376 18.17 16.80 -1.66
N GLN A 377 16.83 16.76 -1.79
CA GLN A 377 15.89 17.35 -0.83
C GLN A 377 15.60 16.43 0.36
N PHE A 378 15.57 15.11 0.15
CA PHE A 378 15.36 14.16 1.25
C PHE A 378 16.49 14.17 2.29
N LYS A 379 17.72 14.55 1.90
CA LYS A 379 18.91 14.51 2.75
C LYS A 379 19.28 15.85 3.38
N SER A 380 18.78 16.99 2.89
CA SER A 380 19.25 18.32 3.35
C SER A 380 18.28 19.48 3.09
N GLY A 381 17.02 19.19 2.76
CA GLY A 381 16.05 20.22 2.40
C GLY A 381 15.21 20.71 3.57
N LYS A 382 15.17 22.03 3.82
CA LYS A 382 14.31 22.68 4.82
C LYS A 382 12.82 22.62 4.49
N SER A 383 12.46 22.29 3.25
CA SER A 383 11.08 22.24 2.79
C SER A 383 10.62 20.83 2.46
N GLN A 384 9.33 20.57 2.66
CA GLN A 384 8.71 19.30 2.28
C GLN A 384 8.93 19.00 0.78
N PRO A 385 9.38 17.78 0.42
CA PRO A 385 9.45 17.33 -0.96
C PRO A 385 8.09 17.41 -1.65
N LYS A 386 8.06 17.98 -2.85
CA LYS A 386 6.84 18.21 -3.64
C LYS A 386 6.55 17.04 -4.54
N VAL A 387 6.28 15.90 -3.93
CA VAL A 387 6.07 14.63 -4.60
C VAL A 387 4.83 13.92 -4.07
N ILE A 388 4.14 13.20 -4.95
CA ILE A 388 3.05 12.30 -4.61
C ILE A 388 3.11 11.05 -5.48
N GLY A 389 2.92 9.90 -4.87
CA GLY A 389 2.79 8.61 -5.55
C GLY A 389 1.40 8.04 -5.36
N VAL A 390 0.84 7.38 -6.37
CA VAL A 390 -0.53 6.89 -6.28
C VAL A 390 -0.76 5.56 -7.00
N GLU A 391 -1.61 4.75 -6.40
CA GLU A 391 -2.34 3.64 -7.02
C GLU A 391 -3.84 3.90 -6.91
N ASP A 392 -4.60 3.49 -7.90
CA ASP A 392 -6.07 3.64 -7.91
C ASP A 392 -6.75 2.96 -6.70
N SER A 393 -6.10 1.96 -6.12
CA SER A 393 -6.54 1.26 -4.90
C SER A 393 -6.56 2.11 -3.62
N GLY A 394 -6.20 3.39 -3.71
CA GLY A 394 -6.14 4.30 -2.57
C GLY A 394 -4.82 4.27 -1.80
N HIS A 395 -3.79 3.59 -2.33
CA HIS A 395 -2.44 3.67 -1.79
C HIS A 395 -1.78 4.96 -2.29
N VAL A 396 -1.68 5.93 -1.40
CA VAL A 396 -1.08 7.24 -1.68
C VAL A 396 0.17 7.43 -0.85
N VAL A 397 1.29 7.66 -1.54
CA VAL A 397 2.61 7.89 -0.92
C VAL A 397 2.87 9.38 -0.88
N LEU A 398 3.04 9.91 0.32
CA LEU A 398 3.36 11.32 0.58
C LEU A 398 4.65 11.43 1.39
N ALA A 399 5.30 12.59 1.27
CA ALA A 399 6.44 12.92 2.11
C ALA A 399 6.02 13.03 3.58
N SER A 400 6.78 12.39 4.46
CA SER A 400 6.62 12.39 5.91
C SER A 400 7.87 12.96 6.58
N PRO A 401 7.74 13.92 7.52
CA PRO A 401 8.89 14.47 8.22
C PRO A 401 9.56 13.38 9.06
N HIS A 402 10.89 13.34 9.02
CA HIS A 402 11.65 12.42 9.85
C HIS A 402 11.42 12.72 11.35
N PRO A 403 11.23 11.69 12.21
CA PRO A 403 10.91 11.92 13.62
C PRO A 403 11.99 12.69 14.41
N LYS A 404 13.26 12.47 14.10
CA LYS A 404 14.39 13.06 14.84
C LYS A 404 15.17 14.13 14.05
N LEU A 405 15.24 13.99 12.74
CA LEU A 405 16.04 14.89 11.90
C LEU A 405 15.15 16.00 11.36
N SER A 406 15.35 17.24 11.82
CA SER A 406 14.46 18.37 11.57
C SER A 406 14.33 18.78 10.10
N GLU A 407 15.29 18.43 9.26
CA GLU A 407 15.36 18.81 7.85
C GLU A 407 15.41 17.58 6.93
N SER A 408 14.93 16.44 7.41
CA SER A 408 14.90 15.18 6.67
C SER A 408 13.47 14.67 6.51
N TRP A 409 13.23 14.00 5.39
CA TRP A 409 11.93 13.47 5.00
C TRP A 409 12.06 12.01 4.58
N SER A 410 11.00 11.25 4.74
CA SER A 410 10.83 9.92 4.19
C SER A 410 9.54 9.84 3.40
N LEU A 411 9.28 8.73 2.73
CA LEU A 411 8.08 8.48 1.94
C LEU A 411 7.30 7.32 2.54
N VAL A 412 6.02 7.50 2.74
CA VAL A 412 5.15 6.46 3.31
C VAL A 412 3.74 6.53 2.72
N GLY A 413 3.19 5.36 2.40
CA GLY A 413 1.76 5.18 2.16
C GLY A 413 1.01 5.18 3.49
N ASP A 414 -0.02 6.02 3.61
CA ASP A 414 -0.76 6.22 4.86
C ASP A 414 -2.21 6.59 4.56
N GLY A 415 -3.15 5.68 4.92
CA GLY A 415 -4.56 5.88 4.67
C GLY A 415 -5.15 7.07 5.43
N ALA A 416 -4.74 7.32 6.67
CA ALA A 416 -5.22 8.46 7.44
C ALA A 416 -4.73 9.79 6.85
N MET A 417 -3.44 9.87 6.47
CA MET A 417 -2.92 11.06 5.80
C MET A 417 -3.48 11.26 4.40
N THR A 418 -3.81 10.20 3.68
CA THR A 418 -4.53 10.25 2.40
C THR A 418 -5.90 10.89 2.56
N LEU A 419 -6.67 10.47 3.57
CA LEU A 419 -7.95 11.08 3.93
C LEU A 419 -7.79 12.57 4.23
N ILE A 420 -6.86 12.93 5.10
CA ILE A 420 -6.62 14.32 5.51
C ILE A 420 -6.19 15.18 4.31
N ALA A 421 -5.25 14.71 3.49
CA ALA A 421 -4.78 15.41 2.30
C ALA A 421 -5.93 15.67 1.32
N TYR A 422 -6.80 14.68 1.11
CA TYR A 422 -7.96 14.85 0.24
C TYR A 422 -8.95 15.87 0.81
N LEU A 423 -9.34 15.78 2.08
CA LEU A 423 -10.30 16.71 2.69
C LEU A 423 -9.82 18.15 2.66
N LEU A 424 -8.54 18.37 2.95
CA LEU A 424 -7.92 19.70 2.86
C LEU A 424 -7.94 20.24 1.42
N ALA A 425 -7.50 19.45 0.46
CA ALA A 425 -7.45 19.86 -0.94
C ALA A 425 -8.85 20.06 -1.53
N PHE A 426 -9.80 19.19 -1.20
CA PHE A 426 -11.18 19.25 -1.67
C PHE A 426 -11.91 20.50 -1.16
N SER A 427 -11.66 20.91 0.08
CA SER A 427 -12.28 22.12 0.67
C SER A 427 -11.80 23.42 0.04
N ASN A 428 -10.61 23.42 -0.56
CA ASN A 428 -10.05 24.58 -1.27
C ASN A 428 -10.20 24.49 -2.81
N HIS A 429 -10.99 23.52 -3.30
CA HIS A 429 -11.06 23.22 -4.72
C HIS A 429 -12.18 24.00 -5.42
N GLU A 430 -11.82 24.82 -6.40
CA GLU A 430 -12.78 25.33 -7.38
C GLU A 430 -13.08 24.25 -8.41
N SER A 431 -14.33 23.86 -8.53
CA SER A 431 -14.84 22.67 -9.29
C SER A 431 -14.56 22.62 -10.79
N SER A 432 -13.85 23.63 -11.35
CA SER A 432 -13.72 23.81 -12.81
C SER A 432 -12.60 23.00 -13.48
N THR A 433 -11.68 22.38 -12.73
CA THR A 433 -10.42 21.83 -13.27
C THR A 433 -10.17 20.35 -12.96
N THR A 434 -11.19 19.61 -12.55
CA THR A 434 -11.03 18.17 -12.23
C THR A 434 -10.76 17.32 -13.47
N MET A 435 -9.92 16.30 -13.28
CA MET A 435 -9.68 15.26 -14.27
C MET A 435 -11.02 14.66 -14.77
N ARG A 436 -11.21 14.63 -16.08
CA ARG A 436 -12.25 13.80 -16.67
C ARG A 436 -11.71 12.37 -16.72
N ARG A 437 -12.44 11.45 -16.08
CA ARG A 437 -12.01 10.04 -16.05
C ARG A 437 -11.98 9.45 -17.44
N GLY A 438 -10.92 8.73 -17.74
CA GLY A 438 -10.84 7.84 -18.87
C GLY A 438 -11.66 6.56 -18.63
N TRP A 439 -11.67 5.69 -19.62
CA TRP A 439 -12.23 4.36 -19.45
C TRP A 439 -11.15 3.38 -19.01
N LYS A 440 -11.46 2.55 -18.03
CA LYS A 440 -10.57 1.46 -17.60
C LYS A 440 -11.36 0.18 -17.31
N LEU A 441 -10.75 -0.95 -17.66
CA LEU A 441 -11.24 -2.30 -17.38
C LEU A 441 -10.12 -3.10 -16.73
N ARG A 442 -10.44 -3.82 -15.67
CA ARG A 442 -9.56 -4.83 -15.08
C ARG A 442 -10.29 -6.15 -14.97
N GLN A 443 -9.70 -7.21 -15.50
CA GLN A 443 -10.27 -8.55 -15.45
C GLN A 443 -9.19 -9.56 -15.07
N SER A 444 -9.56 -10.56 -14.28
CA SER A 444 -8.69 -11.66 -13.91
C SER A 444 -9.14 -12.95 -14.58
N VAL A 445 -8.23 -13.60 -15.30
CA VAL A 445 -8.39 -14.96 -15.82
C VAL A 445 -7.83 -15.91 -14.76
N LYS A 446 -8.70 -16.67 -14.10
CA LYS A 446 -8.34 -17.60 -13.01
C LYS A 446 -8.04 -19.01 -13.56
N HIS A 447 -7.41 -19.86 -12.73
CA HIS A 447 -7.10 -21.26 -13.04
C HIS A 447 -6.18 -21.42 -14.26
N VAL A 448 -5.23 -20.51 -14.44
CA VAL A 448 -4.26 -20.52 -15.54
C VAL A 448 -2.95 -21.20 -15.12
N GLU A 449 -2.30 -21.86 -16.07
CA GLU A 449 -0.94 -22.38 -15.90
C GLU A 449 0.07 -21.23 -16.07
N ARG A 450 0.49 -20.68 -14.93
CA ARG A 450 1.33 -19.45 -14.86
C ARG A 450 2.66 -19.57 -15.60
N SER A 451 3.24 -20.77 -15.67
CA SER A 451 4.51 -21.02 -16.35
C SER A 451 4.46 -20.76 -17.85
N LYS A 452 3.26 -20.76 -18.45
CA LYS A 452 3.06 -20.47 -19.88
C LYS A 452 3.11 -19.00 -20.24
N TRP A 453 3.07 -18.09 -19.26
CA TRP A 453 3.07 -16.65 -19.50
C TRP A 453 4.24 -15.95 -18.79
N ASP A 454 5.14 -15.34 -19.55
CA ASP A 454 6.22 -14.49 -19.04
C ASP A 454 6.18 -13.04 -19.59
N GLY A 455 5.17 -12.74 -20.42
CA GLY A 455 5.01 -11.42 -21.04
C GLY A 455 5.92 -11.15 -22.26
N ASN A 456 6.84 -12.09 -22.61
CA ASN A 456 7.80 -11.91 -23.72
C ASN A 456 8.01 -13.19 -24.56
N ASN A 457 7.24 -14.25 -24.32
CA ASN A 457 7.34 -15.50 -25.06
C ASN A 457 6.41 -15.52 -26.30
N GLN A 458 6.49 -16.60 -27.07
CA GLN A 458 5.69 -16.79 -28.29
C GLN A 458 4.17 -16.64 -28.03
N LEU A 459 3.67 -17.08 -26.87
CA LEU A 459 2.26 -16.89 -26.52
C LEU A 459 1.91 -15.40 -26.39
N SER A 460 2.77 -14.61 -25.77
CA SER A 460 2.55 -13.18 -25.65
C SER A 460 2.59 -12.47 -27.03
N ASP A 461 3.44 -12.93 -27.94
CA ASP A 461 3.48 -12.40 -29.33
C ASP A 461 2.19 -12.72 -30.09
N MET A 462 1.67 -13.93 -29.97
CA MET A 462 0.37 -14.32 -30.56
C MET A 462 -0.78 -13.51 -29.98
N VAL A 463 -0.77 -13.24 -28.69
CA VAL A 463 -1.79 -12.39 -28.03
C VAL A 463 -1.67 -10.94 -28.51
N GLU A 464 -0.47 -10.40 -28.64
CA GLU A 464 -0.24 -9.05 -29.18
C GLU A 464 -0.77 -8.90 -30.60
N ASP A 465 -0.46 -9.85 -31.49
CA ASP A 465 -0.93 -9.83 -32.88
C ASP A 465 -2.45 -9.91 -32.95
N THR A 466 -3.07 -10.75 -32.13
CA THR A 466 -4.53 -10.87 -32.02
C THR A 466 -5.17 -9.58 -31.54
N LEU A 467 -4.62 -8.96 -30.49
CA LEU A 467 -5.08 -7.67 -29.97
C LEU A 467 -4.99 -6.58 -31.02
N ARG A 468 -3.85 -6.47 -31.70
CA ARG A 468 -3.62 -5.46 -32.73
C ARG A 468 -4.61 -5.63 -33.89
N THR A 469 -4.78 -6.85 -34.38
CA THR A 469 -5.73 -7.17 -35.45
C THR A 469 -7.16 -6.78 -35.08
N ASN A 470 -7.62 -7.19 -33.89
CA ASN A 470 -8.97 -6.87 -33.43
C ASN A 470 -9.19 -5.35 -33.27
N LEU A 471 -8.22 -4.63 -32.71
CA LEU A 471 -8.35 -3.18 -32.54
C LEU A 471 -8.44 -2.45 -33.89
N LEU A 472 -7.65 -2.87 -34.89
CA LEU A 472 -7.67 -2.33 -36.25
C LEU A 472 -9.01 -2.54 -36.98
N HIS A 473 -9.80 -3.56 -36.58
CA HIS A 473 -11.17 -3.75 -37.11
C HIS A 473 -12.16 -2.71 -36.57
N HIS A 474 -11.87 -2.08 -35.44
CA HIS A 474 -12.80 -1.17 -34.78
C HIS A 474 -12.42 0.30 -34.90
N ALA A 475 -11.13 0.60 -35.12
CA ALA A 475 -10.66 1.98 -35.11
C ALA A 475 -9.29 2.14 -35.80
N GLU A 476 -8.89 3.39 -36.05
CA GLU A 476 -7.52 3.72 -36.41
C GLU A 476 -6.58 3.47 -35.22
N VAL A 477 -5.53 2.67 -35.44
CA VAL A 477 -4.53 2.36 -34.42
C VAL A 477 -3.16 2.80 -34.93
N THR A 478 -2.56 3.77 -34.22
CA THR A 478 -1.23 4.30 -34.54
C THR A 478 -0.31 4.26 -33.31
N LYS A 479 1.00 4.51 -33.50
CA LYS A 479 2.03 4.55 -32.45
C LYS A 479 2.04 3.30 -31.58
N TRP A 480 1.79 2.14 -32.14
CA TRP A 480 1.85 0.86 -31.43
C TRP A 480 3.25 0.62 -30.86
N LYS A 481 3.33 0.36 -29.55
CA LYS A 481 4.60 0.13 -28.86
C LYS A 481 4.40 -0.83 -27.70
N ARG A 482 5.24 -1.86 -27.62
CA ARG A 482 5.43 -2.68 -26.43
C ARG A 482 6.37 -1.95 -25.48
N GLN A 483 5.99 -1.81 -24.23
CA GLN A 483 6.74 -1.09 -23.20
C GLN A 483 7.27 -2.07 -22.16
N THR A 484 8.45 -1.77 -21.62
CA THR A 484 8.99 -2.43 -20.43
C THR A 484 8.86 -1.52 -19.23
N VAL A 485 8.45 -2.09 -18.10
CA VAL A 485 8.32 -1.38 -16.83
C VAL A 485 9.27 -2.01 -15.82
N ALA A 486 10.15 -1.20 -15.26
CA ALA A 486 11.09 -1.67 -14.24
C ALA A 486 10.32 -2.27 -13.06
N GLY A 487 10.66 -3.50 -12.67
CA GLY A 487 9.96 -4.22 -11.61
C GLY A 487 8.91 -5.22 -12.08
N GLU A 488 8.39 -5.10 -13.29
CA GLU A 488 7.40 -6.02 -13.86
C GLU A 488 8.06 -7.00 -14.84
N LYS A 489 8.37 -8.19 -14.37
CA LYS A 489 9.07 -9.21 -15.18
C LYS A 489 8.16 -9.99 -16.13
N ASN A 490 6.91 -10.20 -15.75
CA ASN A 490 5.94 -11.04 -16.47
C ASN A 490 4.78 -10.22 -17.04
N LEU A 491 5.06 -8.98 -17.39
CA LEU A 491 4.11 -8.03 -17.96
C LEU A 491 4.34 -7.87 -19.46
N MET A 492 3.30 -8.06 -20.25
CA MET A 492 3.18 -7.47 -21.57
C MET A 492 2.40 -6.16 -21.44
N LEU A 493 3.02 -5.04 -21.73
CA LEU A 493 2.37 -3.72 -21.72
C LEU A 493 2.44 -3.11 -23.12
N ILE A 494 1.28 -2.90 -23.70
CA ILE A 494 1.12 -2.25 -25.01
C ILE A 494 0.60 -0.83 -24.79
N SER A 495 1.17 0.12 -25.53
CA SER A 495 0.61 1.46 -25.68
C SER A 495 0.41 1.81 -27.14
N CYS A 496 -0.67 2.49 -27.46
CA CYS A 496 -0.97 2.98 -28.81
C CYS A 496 -1.88 4.22 -28.76
N LEU A 497 -2.13 4.81 -29.92
CA LEU A 497 -3.24 5.73 -30.10
C LEU A 497 -4.39 4.99 -30.79
N PHE A 498 -5.57 5.05 -30.20
CA PHE A 498 -6.83 4.49 -30.67
C PHE A 498 -7.79 5.64 -30.99
N ASN A 499 -8.03 5.89 -32.27
CA ASN A 499 -8.72 7.11 -32.75
C ASN A 499 -8.13 8.41 -32.15
N GLY A 500 -6.82 8.47 -32.03
CA GLY A 500 -6.11 9.65 -31.49
C GLY A 500 -5.99 9.71 -29.98
N ALA A 501 -6.78 8.95 -29.19
CA ALA A 501 -6.67 8.85 -27.74
C ALA A 501 -5.63 7.80 -27.32
N LYS A 502 -4.94 8.01 -26.19
CA LYS A 502 -4.01 7.00 -25.66
C LYS A 502 -4.78 5.79 -25.17
N LEU A 503 -4.33 4.60 -25.59
CA LEU A 503 -4.79 3.30 -25.10
C LEU A 503 -3.58 2.55 -24.52
N SER A 504 -3.76 1.95 -23.35
CA SER A 504 -2.78 1.05 -22.74
C SER A 504 -3.44 -0.28 -22.38
N ILE A 505 -2.80 -1.39 -22.75
CA ILE A 505 -3.26 -2.75 -22.42
C ILE A 505 -2.12 -3.47 -21.73
N GLY A 506 -2.37 -3.90 -20.48
CA GLY A 506 -1.44 -4.66 -19.67
C GLY A 506 -1.95 -6.09 -19.45
N ILE A 507 -1.11 -7.08 -19.67
CA ILE A 507 -1.39 -8.49 -19.34
C ILE A 507 -0.26 -8.98 -18.46
N ARG A 508 -0.59 -9.29 -17.20
CA ARG A 508 0.39 -9.59 -16.16
C ARG A 508 0.08 -10.91 -15.45
N ASN A 509 1.10 -11.71 -15.25
CA ASN A 509 1.03 -12.89 -14.40
C ASN A 509 0.98 -12.47 -12.92
N SER A 510 0.06 -13.04 -12.15
CA SER A 510 0.03 -12.79 -10.71
C SER A 510 1.27 -13.38 -10.02
N GLY A 511 1.88 -12.63 -9.11
CA GLY A 511 3.01 -13.11 -8.31
C GLY A 511 2.64 -14.23 -7.33
N THR A 512 1.38 -14.30 -6.89
CA THR A 512 0.95 -15.13 -5.76
C THR A 512 -0.20 -16.10 -6.06
N GLN A 513 -0.98 -15.88 -7.11
CA GLN A 513 -2.19 -16.67 -7.42
C GLN A 513 -2.14 -17.26 -8.83
N ALA A 514 -2.85 -18.38 -9.08
CA ALA A 514 -3.00 -18.97 -10.40
C ALA A 514 -3.96 -18.16 -11.28
N LYS A 515 -3.58 -16.90 -11.57
CA LYS A 515 -4.34 -15.97 -12.40
C LYS A 515 -3.44 -15.10 -13.25
N ILE A 516 -3.99 -14.64 -14.38
CA ILE A 516 -3.46 -13.55 -15.20
C ILE A 516 -4.40 -12.36 -15.05
N SER A 517 -3.86 -11.19 -14.78
CA SER A 517 -4.62 -9.94 -14.76
C SER A 517 -4.49 -9.25 -16.12
N VAL A 518 -5.62 -8.89 -16.68
CA VAL A 518 -5.73 -8.08 -17.90
C VAL A 518 -6.26 -6.71 -17.50
N SER A 519 -5.55 -5.65 -17.87
CA SER A 519 -5.98 -4.28 -17.68
C SER A 519 -6.02 -3.56 -19.03
N ALA A 520 -7.05 -2.78 -19.27
CA ALA A 520 -7.12 -1.87 -20.40
C ALA A 520 -7.52 -0.49 -19.91
N ARG A 521 -6.83 0.53 -20.41
CA ARG A 521 -7.02 1.93 -20.02
C ARG A 521 -7.07 2.78 -21.27
N LEU A 522 -8.11 3.59 -21.41
CA LEU A 522 -8.28 4.54 -22.50
C LEU A 522 -8.39 5.95 -21.92
N GLU A 523 -7.62 6.87 -22.45
CA GLU A 523 -7.71 8.29 -22.11
C GLU A 523 -9.08 8.86 -22.50
N HIS A 524 -9.57 9.87 -21.76
CA HIS A 524 -10.82 10.56 -22.05
C HIS A 524 -10.72 11.40 -23.33
#